data_c9b56908dc525ed217dac75293455494
#
_entry.id   c9b56908dc525ed217dac75293455494
#
_cell.length_a   1.000
_cell.length_b   1.000
_cell.length_c   1.000
_cell.angle_alpha   90.00
_cell.angle_beta   90.00
_cell.angle_gamma   90.00
#
_symmetry.space_group_name_H-M   'P 1'
#
loop_
_entity.id
_entity.type
_entity.pdbx_description
1 polymer ?
#
loop_
_entity_poly.entity_id
_entity_poly.type
_entity_poly.pdbx_seq_one_letter_code
_entity_poly.pdbx_strand_id
1 'polypeptide(L)'
;MIPLRDTVPTKNYPIVNNTIIGINIVIFFYQYTQTVGLDKFIYIYGLVPARYSIPEISAYFTTFQQVFSLFSFMFLHGGFWHLLGNMWSLYIFGDNVEDRLGHVRYLVFYIICGFGSGVSHLRLNLNSNVPTIGASGAIAGVMGAYFILHPRAKILTLIPIFFIPYFLEIPAAFFLGIWFVLQFINAAGSHGQVSGVAWWAHIGGFVFGIIFLKLLLALPMASPPEKIRRATERKKTPRLQVIRPVGSGPAPHLYGTIALTPHEALTGTRKLVSIPRGFHKQLYSVVVPAGIKEGGKLRLKGLGRRVE
;
A
#
# COMPACT_ATOMS: atom_id res chain seq x y z
N MET A 1 9.34 11.75 3.59
CA MET A 1 9.12 10.54 4.42
C MET A 1 8.86 9.37 3.48
N ILE A 2 9.72 8.35 3.50
CA ILE A 2 9.62 7.20 2.60
C ILE A 2 9.21 5.98 3.46
N PRO A 3 8.01 5.42 3.27
CA PRO A 3 7.60 4.22 3.98
C PRO A 3 8.41 3.04 3.44
N LEU A 4 8.99 2.24 4.32
CA LEU A 4 9.78 1.08 3.94
C LEU A 4 9.02 -0.24 4.15
N ARG A 5 8.26 -0.30 5.24
CA ARG A 5 7.56 -1.51 5.68
C ARG A 5 6.57 -1.16 6.77
N ASP A 6 5.51 -1.96 6.87
CA ASP A 6 4.63 -1.96 8.05
C ASP A 6 4.91 -3.13 9.01
N THR A 7 4.20 -3.18 10.13
CA THR A 7 4.34 -4.23 11.15
C THR A 7 3.17 -5.20 11.18
N VAL A 8 2.24 -5.11 10.22
CA VAL A 8 1.07 -6.00 10.17
C VAL A 8 1.44 -7.30 9.44
N PRO A 9 1.34 -8.46 10.08
CA PRO A 9 1.54 -9.73 9.39
C PRO A 9 0.33 -10.05 8.51
N THR A 10 0.56 -10.50 7.28
CA THR A 10 -0.47 -11.03 6.38
C THR A 10 -0.54 -12.55 6.47
N LYS A 11 -1.76 -13.10 6.45
CA LYS A 11 -2.04 -14.55 6.53
C LYS A 11 -2.04 -15.20 5.15
N ASN A 12 -2.48 -14.47 4.14
CA ASN A 12 -2.60 -14.96 2.78
C ASN A 12 -1.61 -14.27 1.83
N TYR A 13 -1.27 -14.94 0.72
CA TYR A 13 -0.52 -14.30 -0.36
C TYR A 13 -1.38 -13.26 -1.05
N PRO A 14 -0.89 -12.02 -1.24
CA PRO A 14 -1.63 -10.94 -1.89
C PRO A 14 -1.60 -11.11 -3.41
N ILE A 15 -2.35 -12.09 -3.93
CA ILE A 15 -2.34 -12.47 -5.35
C ILE A 15 -2.82 -11.33 -6.21
N VAL A 16 -3.95 -10.72 -5.86
CA VAL A 16 -4.56 -9.64 -6.64
C VAL A 16 -3.70 -8.39 -6.59
N ASN A 17 -3.19 -8.03 -5.41
CA ASN A 17 -2.30 -6.88 -5.25
C ASN A 17 -1.04 -7.01 -6.11
N ASN A 18 -0.39 -8.17 -6.07
CA ASN A 18 0.79 -8.45 -6.89
C ASN A 18 0.46 -8.49 -8.39
N THR A 19 -0.72 -8.99 -8.77
CA THR A 19 -1.19 -8.99 -10.15
C THR A 19 -1.40 -7.56 -10.65
N ILE A 20 -2.04 -6.69 -9.85
CA ILE A 20 -2.22 -5.27 -10.18
C ILE A 20 -0.86 -4.58 -10.34
N ILE A 21 0.10 -4.83 -9.44
CA ILE A 21 1.48 -4.32 -9.57
C ILE A 21 2.09 -4.79 -10.90
N GLY A 22 2.01 -6.09 -11.20
CA GLY A 22 2.52 -6.66 -12.44
C GLY A 22 1.90 -6.04 -13.70
N ILE A 23 0.57 -5.88 -13.72
CA ILE A 23 -0.16 -5.23 -14.82
C ILE A 23 0.33 -3.79 -15.04
N ASN A 24 0.47 -3.01 -13.97
CA ASN A 24 0.97 -1.63 -14.07
C ASN A 24 2.40 -1.58 -14.65
N ILE A 25 3.26 -2.48 -14.23
CA ILE A 25 4.63 -2.59 -14.75
C ILE A 25 4.60 -2.93 -16.25
N VAL A 26 3.82 -3.93 -16.66
CA VAL A 26 3.71 -4.34 -18.06
C VAL A 26 3.15 -3.21 -18.94
N ILE A 27 2.08 -2.55 -18.47
CA ILE A 27 1.47 -1.42 -19.21
C ILE A 27 2.47 -0.25 -19.32
N PHE A 28 3.26 0.02 -18.26
CA PHE A 28 4.28 1.07 -18.29
C PHE A 28 5.33 0.79 -19.36
N PHE A 29 5.87 -0.41 -19.44
CA PHE A 29 6.81 -0.76 -20.50
C PHE A 29 6.16 -0.68 -21.89
N TYR A 30 4.93 -1.16 -22.04
CA TYR A 30 4.18 -1.02 -23.29
C TYR A 30 3.99 0.45 -23.68
N GLN A 31 3.63 1.31 -22.72
CA GLN A 31 3.48 2.74 -22.91
C GLN A 31 4.77 3.38 -23.46
N TYR A 32 5.94 2.95 -22.97
CA TYR A 32 7.24 3.45 -23.44
C TYR A 32 7.65 2.92 -24.81
N THR A 33 7.05 1.86 -25.31
CA THR A 33 7.28 1.40 -26.69
C THR A 33 6.55 2.27 -27.73
N GLN A 34 5.63 3.14 -27.28
CA GLN A 34 4.85 4.04 -28.14
C GLN A 34 5.65 5.29 -28.55
N THR A 35 6.79 5.11 -29.22
CA THR A 35 7.78 6.16 -29.50
C THR A 35 7.27 7.31 -30.37
N VAL A 36 6.26 7.07 -31.21
CA VAL A 36 5.71 8.06 -32.18
C VAL A 36 4.31 8.52 -31.79
N GLY A 37 3.86 8.31 -30.59
CA GLY A 37 2.47 8.65 -30.21
C GLY A 37 2.21 8.57 -28.72
N LEU A 38 3.26 8.68 -27.89
CA LEU A 38 3.13 8.59 -26.44
C LEU A 38 2.10 9.60 -25.90
N ASP A 39 2.20 10.86 -26.32
CA ASP A 39 1.26 11.89 -25.89
C ASP A 39 -0.16 11.60 -26.37
N LYS A 40 -0.33 11.14 -27.61
CA LYS A 40 -1.62 10.71 -28.14
C LYS A 40 -2.16 9.50 -27.39
N PHE A 41 -1.31 8.52 -27.07
CA PHE A 41 -1.67 7.34 -26.28
C PHE A 41 -2.16 7.76 -24.89
N ILE A 42 -1.41 8.62 -24.19
CA ILE A 42 -1.77 9.16 -22.88
C ILE A 42 -3.08 9.97 -22.98
N TYR A 43 -3.25 10.75 -24.04
CA TYR A 43 -4.44 11.57 -24.22
C TYR A 43 -5.71 10.71 -24.49
N ILE A 44 -5.58 9.57 -25.20
CA ILE A 44 -6.67 8.64 -25.44
C ILE A 44 -7.06 7.86 -24.20
N TYR A 45 -6.08 7.28 -23.50
CA TYR A 45 -6.30 6.33 -22.41
C TYR A 45 -6.22 6.95 -21.02
N GLY A 46 -5.70 8.15 -20.89
CA GLY A 46 -5.75 8.96 -19.67
C GLY A 46 -7.11 9.61 -19.45
N LEU A 47 -7.36 10.08 -18.26
CA LEU A 47 -8.59 10.77 -17.89
C LEU A 47 -8.42 12.26 -18.22
N VAL A 48 -9.04 12.72 -19.31
CA VAL A 48 -9.08 14.13 -19.72
C VAL A 48 -10.44 14.72 -19.33
N PRO A 49 -10.52 15.60 -18.30
CA PRO A 49 -11.80 16.16 -17.85
C PRO A 49 -12.61 16.86 -18.94
N ALA A 50 -11.96 17.71 -19.74
CA ALA A 50 -12.60 18.47 -20.81
C ALA A 50 -13.32 17.60 -21.86
N ARG A 51 -12.93 16.35 -22.01
CA ARG A 51 -13.58 15.34 -22.87
C ARG A 51 -15.05 15.11 -22.50
N TYR A 52 -15.41 15.30 -21.22
CA TYR A 52 -16.76 15.02 -20.71
C TYR A 52 -17.61 16.28 -20.56
N SER A 53 -17.05 17.47 -20.78
CA SER A 53 -17.72 18.75 -20.57
C SER A 53 -17.74 19.64 -21.82
N ILE A 54 -16.80 19.45 -22.75
CA ILE A 54 -16.62 20.30 -23.93
C ILE A 54 -16.94 19.48 -25.19
N PRO A 55 -18.05 19.76 -25.91
CA PRO A 55 -18.51 18.99 -27.07
C PRO A 55 -17.46 18.87 -28.18
N GLU A 56 -16.72 19.95 -28.44
CA GLU A 56 -15.67 20.01 -29.47
C GLU A 56 -14.54 19.04 -29.19
N ILE A 57 -14.17 18.86 -27.91
CA ILE A 57 -13.15 17.89 -27.47
C ILE A 57 -13.75 16.47 -27.48
N SER A 58 -14.98 16.32 -26.99
CA SER A 58 -15.70 15.06 -26.96
C SER A 58 -15.78 14.39 -28.34
N ALA A 59 -15.98 15.19 -29.39
CA ALA A 59 -16.13 14.71 -30.78
C ALA A 59 -14.87 13.98 -31.31
N TYR A 60 -13.71 14.19 -30.75
CA TYR A 60 -12.46 13.49 -31.13
C TYR A 60 -12.35 12.09 -30.55
N PHE A 61 -13.26 11.68 -29.67
CA PHE A 61 -13.18 10.40 -28.98
C PHE A 61 -14.42 9.54 -29.25
N THR A 62 -14.19 8.26 -29.45
CA THR A 62 -15.31 7.31 -29.51
C THR A 62 -15.93 7.12 -28.12
N THR A 63 -17.21 6.71 -28.05
CA THR A 63 -17.87 6.39 -26.77
C THR A 63 -17.08 5.35 -25.97
N PHE A 64 -16.49 4.35 -26.66
CA PHE A 64 -15.66 3.35 -26.01
C PHE A 64 -14.42 4.00 -25.33
N GLN A 65 -13.72 4.89 -26.02
CA GLN A 65 -12.55 5.59 -25.45
C GLN A 65 -12.94 6.46 -24.25
N GLN A 66 -14.11 7.10 -24.31
CA GLN A 66 -14.60 7.91 -23.18
C GLN A 66 -14.89 7.03 -21.96
N VAL A 67 -15.64 5.95 -22.11
CA VAL A 67 -15.95 5.04 -21.00
C VAL A 67 -14.69 4.32 -20.50
N PHE A 68 -13.85 3.83 -21.41
CA PHE A 68 -12.66 3.08 -21.06
C PHE A 68 -11.64 3.93 -20.30
N SER A 69 -11.50 5.21 -20.64
CA SER A 69 -10.56 6.11 -19.95
C SER A 69 -10.90 6.36 -18.48
N LEU A 70 -12.16 6.12 -18.06
CA LEU A 70 -12.55 6.18 -16.63
C LEU A 70 -11.90 5.07 -15.78
N PHE A 71 -11.31 4.07 -16.43
CA PHE A 71 -10.63 2.94 -15.80
C PHE A 71 -9.15 2.85 -16.22
N SER A 72 -8.84 3.05 -17.51
CA SER A 72 -7.48 2.85 -18.03
C SER A 72 -6.48 3.84 -17.47
N PHE A 73 -6.90 5.05 -17.13
CA PHE A 73 -6.02 6.09 -16.59
C PHE A 73 -5.24 5.63 -15.35
N MET A 74 -5.83 4.74 -14.53
CA MET A 74 -5.20 4.24 -13.30
C MET A 74 -4.05 3.25 -13.55
N PHE A 75 -3.83 2.83 -14.80
CA PHE A 75 -2.74 1.92 -15.18
C PHE A 75 -1.62 2.62 -15.94
N LEU A 76 -1.81 3.89 -16.32
CA LEU A 76 -0.79 4.68 -17.01
C LEU A 76 0.08 5.45 -16.02
N HIS A 77 1.35 5.68 -16.35
CA HIS A 77 2.26 6.40 -15.48
C HIS A 77 3.12 7.40 -16.24
N GLY A 78 3.30 8.59 -15.68
CA GLY A 78 4.03 9.71 -16.30
C GLY A 78 5.56 9.57 -16.25
N GLY A 79 6.11 8.52 -15.63
CA GLY A 79 7.54 8.27 -15.55
C GLY A 79 7.90 7.20 -14.54
N PHE A 80 9.18 6.78 -14.57
CA PHE A 80 9.68 5.69 -13.72
C PHE A 80 9.46 5.94 -12.21
N TRP A 81 9.76 7.13 -11.73
CA TRP A 81 9.59 7.44 -10.30
C TRP A 81 8.13 7.50 -9.88
N HIS A 82 7.24 7.89 -10.79
CA HIS A 82 5.80 7.85 -10.56
C HIS A 82 5.29 6.41 -10.43
N LEU A 83 5.69 5.52 -11.36
CA LEU A 83 5.39 4.10 -11.26
C LEU A 83 5.96 3.51 -9.96
N LEU A 84 7.25 3.73 -9.69
CA LEU A 84 7.93 3.16 -8.53
C LEU A 84 7.23 3.56 -7.22
N GLY A 85 6.90 4.84 -7.04
CA GLY A 85 6.21 5.33 -5.86
C GLY A 85 4.82 4.71 -5.66
N ASN A 86 4.08 4.56 -6.77
CA ASN A 86 2.77 3.91 -6.75
C ASN A 86 2.88 2.42 -6.39
N MET A 87 3.72 1.67 -7.08
CA MET A 87 3.89 0.23 -6.82
C MET A 87 4.46 -0.05 -5.44
N TRP A 88 5.36 0.80 -4.97
CA TRP A 88 5.90 0.72 -3.63
C TRP A 88 4.83 0.94 -2.56
N SER A 89 3.98 1.96 -2.72
CA SER A 89 2.87 2.22 -1.80
C SER A 89 1.85 1.07 -1.81
N LEU A 90 1.52 0.57 -3.00
CA LEU A 90 0.61 -0.56 -3.17
C LEU A 90 1.17 -1.84 -2.54
N TYR A 91 2.48 -2.08 -2.67
CA TYR A 91 3.17 -3.21 -2.05
C TYR A 91 3.12 -3.17 -0.52
N ILE A 92 3.23 -1.96 0.09
CA ILE A 92 3.25 -1.82 1.56
C ILE A 92 1.85 -1.92 2.17
N PHE A 93 0.84 -1.31 1.54
CA PHE A 93 -0.49 -1.18 2.14
C PHE A 93 -1.52 -2.16 1.56
N GLY A 94 -1.33 -2.58 0.32
CA GLY A 94 -2.31 -3.36 -0.42
C GLY A 94 -2.47 -4.78 0.08
N ASP A 95 -1.38 -5.44 0.47
CA ASP A 95 -1.40 -6.83 0.92
C ASP A 95 -2.25 -7.01 2.20
N ASN A 96 -2.21 -6.07 3.12
CA ASN A 96 -2.98 -6.11 4.36
C ASN A 96 -4.47 -5.83 4.13
N VAL A 97 -4.80 -4.96 3.17
CA VAL A 97 -6.19 -4.69 2.79
C VAL A 97 -6.77 -5.88 2.04
N GLU A 98 -5.99 -6.50 1.15
CA GLU A 98 -6.38 -7.74 0.45
C GLU A 98 -6.60 -8.89 1.43
N ASP A 99 -5.70 -9.07 2.41
CA ASP A 99 -5.81 -10.11 3.45
C ASP A 99 -7.12 -9.95 4.26
N ARG A 100 -7.56 -8.71 4.49
CA ARG A 100 -8.80 -8.40 5.20
C ARG A 100 -10.06 -8.58 4.37
N LEU A 101 -10.05 -8.15 3.10
CA LEU A 101 -11.22 -8.17 2.22
C LEU A 101 -11.37 -9.51 1.47
N GLY A 102 -10.26 -10.23 1.28
CA GLY A 102 -10.15 -11.36 0.35
C GLY A 102 -9.98 -10.88 -1.11
N HIS A 103 -9.46 -11.76 -1.96
CA HIS A 103 -8.99 -11.44 -3.31
C HIS A 103 -10.02 -10.73 -4.19
N VAL A 104 -11.23 -11.30 -4.31
CA VAL A 104 -12.27 -10.78 -5.22
C VAL A 104 -12.77 -9.40 -4.77
N ARG A 105 -13.06 -9.26 -3.47
CA ARG A 105 -13.52 -7.97 -2.93
C ARG A 105 -12.44 -6.90 -3.01
N TYR A 106 -11.18 -7.28 -2.83
CA TYR A 106 -10.06 -6.36 -2.97
C TYR A 106 -9.93 -5.84 -4.42
N LEU A 107 -10.09 -6.72 -5.42
CA LEU A 107 -10.09 -6.30 -6.83
C LEU A 107 -11.21 -5.28 -7.10
N VAL A 108 -12.43 -5.62 -6.70
CA VAL A 108 -13.60 -4.72 -6.86
C VAL A 108 -13.37 -3.41 -6.10
N PHE A 109 -12.84 -3.49 -4.88
CA PHE A 109 -12.50 -2.34 -4.06
C PHE A 109 -11.50 -1.42 -4.77
N TYR A 110 -10.41 -1.97 -5.29
CA TYR A 110 -9.37 -1.20 -5.98
C TYR A 110 -9.93 -0.47 -7.21
N ILE A 111 -10.68 -1.18 -8.06
CA ILE A 111 -11.27 -0.61 -9.28
C ILE A 111 -12.27 0.50 -8.95
N ILE A 112 -13.14 0.27 -7.96
CA ILE A 112 -14.15 1.27 -7.56
C ILE A 112 -13.50 2.49 -6.90
N CYS A 113 -12.45 2.30 -6.09
CA CYS A 113 -11.70 3.42 -5.54
C CYS A 113 -11.03 4.25 -6.64
N GLY A 114 -10.44 3.60 -7.65
CA GLY A 114 -9.87 4.28 -8.80
C GLY A 114 -10.92 5.06 -9.59
N PHE A 115 -12.05 4.44 -9.90
CA PHE A 115 -13.17 5.11 -10.55
C PHE A 115 -13.67 6.32 -9.73
N GLY A 116 -13.92 6.13 -8.42
CA GLY A 116 -14.36 7.20 -7.52
C GLY A 116 -13.36 8.36 -7.44
N SER A 117 -12.05 8.06 -7.44
CA SER A 117 -11.00 9.07 -7.50
C SER A 117 -11.04 9.88 -8.80
N GLY A 118 -11.22 9.18 -9.93
CA GLY A 118 -11.38 9.80 -11.25
C GLY A 118 -12.58 10.72 -11.31
N VAL A 119 -13.74 10.26 -10.82
CA VAL A 119 -14.98 11.07 -10.74
C VAL A 119 -14.78 12.31 -9.87
N SER A 120 -14.08 12.18 -8.73
CA SER A 120 -13.77 13.32 -7.86
C SER A 120 -12.90 14.35 -8.59
N HIS A 121 -11.89 13.89 -9.32
CA HIS A 121 -11.04 14.77 -10.13
C HIS A 121 -11.81 15.45 -11.26
N LEU A 122 -12.63 14.71 -11.99
CA LEU A 122 -13.48 15.23 -13.06
C LEU A 122 -14.38 16.37 -12.57
N ARG A 123 -15.07 16.17 -11.45
CA ARG A 123 -16.03 17.14 -10.91
C ARG A 123 -15.40 18.48 -10.56
N LEU A 124 -14.13 18.45 -10.12
CA LEU A 124 -13.42 19.66 -9.67
C LEU A 124 -12.54 20.28 -10.76
N ASN A 125 -12.40 19.64 -11.93
CA ASN A 125 -11.51 20.09 -12.99
C ASN A 125 -12.16 19.97 -14.39
N LEU A 126 -13.46 20.16 -14.52
CA LEU A 126 -14.26 19.87 -15.73
C LEU A 126 -13.66 20.44 -17.02
N ASN A 127 -13.06 21.62 -16.96
CA ASN A 127 -12.52 22.31 -18.15
C ASN A 127 -11.03 21.99 -18.42
N SER A 128 -10.43 21.11 -17.62
CA SER A 128 -9.00 20.77 -17.80
C SER A 128 -8.81 19.85 -19.00
N ASN A 129 -7.94 20.27 -19.92
CA ASN A 129 -7.51 19.46 -21.07
C ASN A 129 -6.25 18.64 -20.78
N VAL A 130 -5.77 18.64 -19.54
CA VAL A 130 -4.59 17.90 -19.13
C VAL A 130 -5.00 16.47 -18.76
N PRO A 131 -4.40 15.44 -19.37
CA PRO A 131 -4.69 14.06 -19.03
C PRO A 131 -4.19 13.73 -17.60
N THR A 132 -5.06 13.20 -16.79
CA THR A 132 -4.72 12.63 -15.49
C THR A 132 -4.43 11.15 -15.67
N ILE A 133 -3.30 10.68 -15.13
CA ILE A 133 -2.82 9.30 -15.19
C ILE A 133 -2.21 8.88 -13.86
N GLY A 134 -2.32 7.61 -13.52
CA GLY A 134 -1.67 7.00 -12.35
C GLY A 134 -2.61 6.19 -11.46
N ALA A 135 -2.07 5.14 -10.88
CA ALA A 135 -2.73 4.29 -9.91
C ALA A 135 -3.04 5.00 -8.58
N SER A 136 -2.45 6.18 -8.36
CA SER A 136 -2.36 6.84 -7.05
C SER A 136 -3.72 7.15 -6.42
N GLY A 137 -4.76 7.41 -7.21
CA GLY A 137 -6.12 7.61 -6.71
C GLY A 137 -6.73 6.33 -6.13
N ALA A 138 -6.58 5.19 -6.81
CA ALA A 138 -6.99 3.88 -6.30
C ALA A 138 -6.17 3.49 -5.06
N ILE A 139 -4.85 3.74 -5.10
CA ILE A 139 -3.93 3.50 -3.97
C ILE A 139 -4.30 4.39 -2.77
N ALA A 140 -4.71 5.63 -2.99
CA ALA A 140 -5.23 6.48 -1.93
C ALA A 140 -6.45 5.83 -1.24
N GLY A 141 -7.33 5.18 -2.01
CA GLY A 141 -8.42 4.37 -1.46
C GLY A 141 -7.93 3.21 -0.62
N VAL A 142 -6.91 2.48 -1.08
CA VAL A 142 -6.26 1.40 -0.30
C VAL A 142 -5.64 1.96 0.98
N MET A 143 -4.98 3.12 0.93
CA MET A 143 -4.42 3.80 2.10
C MET A 143 -5.51 4.24 3.08
N GLY A 144 -6.66 4.72 2.57
CA GLY A 144 -7.84 5.06 3.38
C GLY A 144 -8.42 3.83 4.10
N ALA A 145 -8.49 2.70 3.40
CA ALA A 145 -8.90 1.42 4.01
C ALA A 145 -7.89 0.97 5.08
N TYR A 146 -6.60 1.03 4.79
CA TYR A 146 -5.53 0.68 5.74
C TYR A 146 -5.58 1.56 7.00
N PHE A 147 -5.82 2.87 6.83
CA PHE A 147 -5.99 3.81 7.93
C PHE A 147 -7.06 3.38 8.93
N ILE A 148 -8.19 2.86 8.43
CA ILE A 148 -9.29 2.36 9.27
C ILE A 148 -8.99 0.99 9.87
N LEU A 149 -8.41 0.07 9.07
CA LEU A 149 -8.18 -1.32 9.50
C LEU A 149 -7.02 -1.44 10.49
N HIS A 150 -5.96 -0.66 10.31
CA HIS A 150 -4.70 -0.81 11.04
C HIS A 150 -4.14 0.50 11.62
N PRO A 151 -4.94 1.33 12.34
CA PRO A 151 -4.53 2.67 12.79
C PRO A 151 -3.32 2.65 13.73
N ARG A 152 -3.16 1.57 14.50
CA ARG A 152 -2.08 1.39 15.47
C ARG A 152 -0.86 0.66 14.92
N ALA A 153 -0.94 0.14 13.70
CA ALA A 153 0.21 -0.44 13.03
C ALA A 153 1.34 0.58 12.93
N LYS A 154 2.58 0.11 12.88
CA LYS A 154 3.73 0.99 12.74
C LYS A 154 4.27 0.87 11.33
N ILE A 155 4.58 2.03 10.76
CA ILE A 155 5.23 2.13 9.47
C ILE A 155 6.67 2.51 9.72
N LEU A 156 7.59 1.61 9.38
CA LEU A 156 9.02 1.92 9.37
C LEU A 156 9.25 2.92 8.23
N THR A 157 9.62 4.13 8.60
CA THR A 157 9.74 5.27 7.70
C THR A 157 11.18 5.76 7.68
N LEU A 158 11.73 5.92 6.48
CA LEU A 158 13.00 6.60 6.26
C LEU A 158 12.76 8.10 6.10
N ILE A 159 13.40 8.88 6.95
CA ILE A 159 13.45 10.34 6.85
C ILE A 159 14.90 10.72 6.57
N PRO A 160 15.25 11.16 5.35
CA PRO A 160 16.56 11.69 5.05
C PRO A 160 16.66 13.10 5.63
N ILE A 161 17.51 13.27 6.66
CA ILE A 161 17.83 14.59 7.23
C ILE A 161 19.28 14.87 6.89
N PHE A 162 19.55 15.86 6.03
CA PHE A 162 20.88 16.21 5.50
C PHE A 162 21.56 14.97 4.96
N PHE A 163 21.76 14.13 4.55
CA PHE A 163 22.43 12.90 4.12
C PHE A 163 22.45 11.77 5.19
N ILE A 164 21.88 12.00 6.38
CA ILE A 164 21.79 10.96 7.42
C ILE A 164 20.43 10.28 7.34
N PRO A 165 20.35 8.96 7.11
CA PRO A 165 19.10 8.23 7.07
C PRO A 165 18.58 7.96 8.49
N TYR A 166 17.48 8.60 8.88
CA TYR A 166 16.77 8.30 10.12
C TYR A 166 15.63 7.32 9.88
N PHE A 167 15.62 6.24 10.64
CA PHE A 167 14.56 5.23 10.59
C PHE A 167 13.65 5.38 11.79
N LEU A 168 12.40 5.76 11.54
CA LEU A 168 11.38 5.95 12.56
C LEU A 168 10.21 5.00 12.35
N GLU A 169 9.67 4.48 13.44
CA GLU A 169 8.43 3.72 13.45
C GLU A 169 7.28 4.67 13.77
N ILE A 170 6.57 5.12 12.76
CA ILE A 170 5.45 6.06 12.86
C ILE A 170 4.14 5.27 12.89
N PRO A 171 3.20 5.51 13.83
CA PRO A 171 1.88 4.92 13.77
C PRO A 171 1.19 5.23 12.44
N ALA A 172 0.52 4.24 11.84
CA ALA A 172 -0.10 4.37 10.52
C ALA A 172 -1.12 5.52 10.47
N ALA A 173 -1.88 5.73 11.54
CA ALA A 173 -2.82 6.84 11.62
C ALA A 173 -2.13 8.21 11.46
N PHE A 174 -0.95 8.41 12.05
CA PHE A 174 -0.19 9.64 11.90
C PHE A 174 0.44 9.75 10.51
N PHE A 175 1.06 8.68 10.02
CA PHE A 175 1.70 8.70 8.70
C PHE A 175 0.69 9.02 7.59
N LEU A 176 -0.43 8.30 7.57
CA LEU A 176 -1.47 8.45 6.54
C LEU A 176 -2.28 9.73 6.75
N GLY A 177 -2.51 10.14 8.00
CA GLY A 177 -3.17 11.40 8.32
C GLY A 177 -2.37 12.61 7.85
N ILE A 178 -1.07 12.66 8.11
CA ILE A 178 -0.18 13.71 7.61
C ILE A 178 -0.15 13.67 6.08
N TRP A 179 -0.02 12.49 5.47
CA TRP A 179 -0.07 12.37 4.02
C TRP A 179 -1.36 12.96 3.43
N PHE A 180 -2.52 12.65 4.03
CA PHE A 180 -3.83 13.15 3.60
C PHE A 180 -3.94 14.67 3.74
N VAL A 181 -3.51 15.23 4.88
CA VAL A 181 -3.50 16.68 5.10
C VAL A 181 -2.63 17.40 4.07
N LEU A 182 -1.47 16.85 3.74
CA LEU A 182 -0.60 17.40 2.70
C LEU A 182 -1.26 17.38 1.32
N GLN A 183 -2.07 16.33 0.99
CA GLN A 183 -2.84 16.36 -0.26
C GLN A 183 -3.82 17.52 -0.30
N PHE A 184 -4.49 17.78 0.83
CA PHE A 184 -5.46 18.88 0.94
C PHE A 184 -4.79 20.25 0.83
N ILE A 185 -3.67 20.47 1.53
CA ILE A 185 -2.91 21.74 1.46
C ILE A 185 -2.43 21.98 0.02
N ASN A 186 -1.88 20.97 -0.65
CA ASN A 186 -1.42 21.08 -2.01
C ASN A 186 -2.57 21.32 -3.02
N ALA A 187 -3.72 20.66 -2.81
CA ALA A 187 -4.92 20.92 -3.62
C ALA A 187 -5.42 22.35 -3.48
N ALA A 188 -5.45 22.89 -2.24
CA ALA A 188 -5.86 24.26 -1.97
C ALA A 188 -4.86 25.31 -2.51
N GLY A 189 -3.55 24.98 -2.50
CA GLY A 189 -2.49 25.85 -3.00
C GLY A 189 -2.33 25.86 -4.53
N SER A 190 -2.91 24.91 -5.24
CA SER A 190 -2.74 24.72 -6.70
C SER A 190 -3.70 25.58 -7.55
N HIS A 191 -4.15 26.73 -7.06
CA HIS A 191 -5.07 27.63 -7.77
C HIS A 191 -4.62 27.91 -9.21
N GLY A 192 -5.26 27.23 -10.19
CA GLY A 192 -5.11 27.54 -11.63
C GLY A 192 -3.76 27.16 -12.25
N GLN A 193 -2.81 26.66 -11.49
CA GLN A 193 -1.55 26.15 -12.02
C GLN A 193 -1.69 24.68 -12.41
N VAL A 194 -1.17 24.33 -13.59
CA VAL A 194 -1.05 22.93 -14.06
C VAL A 194 -0.03 22.22 -13.17
N SER A 195 -0.43 21.85 -11.94
CA SER A 195 0.38 20.93 -11.15
C SER A 195 0.25 19.55 -11.80
N GLY A 196 1.37 18.90 -12.12
CA GLY A 196 1.36 17.54 -12.72
C GLY A 196 0.78 16.46 -11.79
N VAL A 197 0.19 16.82 -10.64
CA VAL A 197 -0.36 15.90 -9.63
C VAL A 197 -1.85 16.18 -9.41
N ALA A 198 -2.66 15.14 -9.52
CA ALA A 198 -4.12 15.20 -9.34
C ALA A 198 -4.50 15.09 -7.86
N TRP A 199 -4.24 16.13 -7.06
CA TRP A 199 -4.48 16.13 -5.61
C TRP A 199 -5.90 15.76 -5.23
N TRP A 200 -6.89 16.28 -5.98
CA TRP A 200 -8.31 15.96 -5.76
C TRP A 200 -8.66 14.49 -6.02
N ALA A 201 -7.97 13.83 -6.95
CA ALA A 201 -8.10 12.39 -7.12
C ALA A 201 -7.61 11.60 -5.89
N HIS A 202 -6.51 12.06 -5.27
CA HIS A 202 -6.00 11.43 -4.05
C HIS A 202 -6.96 11.60 -2.87
N ILE A 203 -7.46 12.82 -2.65
CA ILE A 203 -8.42 13.11 -1.57
C ILE A 203 -9.71 12.31 -1.79
N GLY A 204 -10.26 12.36 -3.00
CA GLY A 204 -11.46 11.60 -3.35
C GLY A 204 -11.27 10.10 -3.18
N GLY A 205 -10.15 9.56 -3.68
CA GLY A 205 -9.80 8.15 -3.54
C GLY A 205 -9.73 7.71 -2.08
N PHE A 206 -9.03 8.46 -1.24
CA PHE A 206 -8.86 8.15 0.19
C PHE A 206 -10.21 8.12 0.93
N VAL A 207 -11.02 9.15 0.76
CA VAL A 207 -12.36 9.26 1.39
C VAL A 207 -13.28 8.17 0.86
N PHE A 208 -13.30 7.95 -0.46
CA PHE A 208 -14.10 6.91 -1.09
C PHE A 208 -13.71 5.51 -0.61
N GLY A 209 -12.40 5.28 -0.44
CA GLY A 209 -11.87 4.04 0.11
C GLY A 209 -12.36 3.75 1.53
N ILE A 210 -12.42 4.76 2.40
CA ILE A 210 -12.98 4.63 3.76
C ILE A 210 -14.46 4.25 3.70
N ILE A 211 -15.24 4.96 2.89
CA ILE A 211 -16.68 4.74 2.77
C ILE A 211 -16.96 3.34 2.23
N PHE A 212 -16.31 3.00 1.11
CA PHE A 212 -16.54 1.73 0.43
C PHE A 212 -16.04 0.53 1.23
N LEU A 213 -14.94 0.67 1.98
CA LEU A 213 -14.50 -0.34 2.95
C LEU A 213 -15.61 -0.65 3.95
N LYS A 214 -16.22 0.38 4.57
CA LYS A 214 -17.29 0.20 5.55
C LYS A 214 -18.49 -0.53 4.94
N LEU A 215 -18.87 -0.20 3.71
CA LEU A 215 -19.94 -0.89 2.98
C LEU A 215 -19.60 -2.38 2.76
N LEU A 216 -18.38 -2.67 2.29
CA LEU A 216 -17.96 -4.06 2.06
C LEU A 216 -17.88 -4.88 3.36
N LEU A 217 -17.48 -4.26 4.47
CA LEU A 217 -17.43 -4.94 5.77
C LEU A 217 -18.82 -5.18 6.38
N ALA A 218 -19.82 -4.38 6.01
CA ALA A 218 -21.22 -4.60 6.42
C ALA A 218 -21.88 -5.76 5.66
N LEU A 219 -21.35 -6.14 4.49
CA LEU A 219 -21.87 -7.27 3.72
C LEU A 219 -21.32 -8.60 4.26
N PRO A 220 -22.14 -9.67 4.35
CA PRO A 220 -21.68 -10.97 4.80
C PRO A 220 -20.53 -11.47 3.94
N MET A 221 -19.44 -11.91 4.58
CA MET A 221 -18.29 -12.49 3.89
C MET A 221 -18.56 -13.97 3.60
N ALA A 222 -18.66 -14.31 2.33
CA ALA A 222 -18.57 -15.70 1.92
C ALA A 222 -17.15 -16.21 2.20
N SER A 223 -17.02 -17.29 2.95
CA SER A 223 -15.71 -17.93 3.13
C SER A 223 -15.22 -18.45 1.77
N PRO A 224 -13.98 -18.17 1.39
CA PRO A 224 -13.44 -18.72 0.15
C PRO A 224 -13.46 -20.25 0.24
N PRO A 225 -13.65 -20.95 -0.91
CA PRO A 225 -13.55 -22.40 -0.95
C PRO A 225 -12.23 -22.86 -0.32
N GLU A 226 -12.26 -23.95 0.43
CA GLU A 226 -11.09 -24.41 1.20
C GLU A 226 -9.86 -24.67 0.31
N LYS A 227 -10.08 -25.11 -0.93
CA LYS A 227 -9.01 -25.29 -1.91
C LYS A 227 -8.28 -23.97 -2.22
N ILE A 228 -9.02 -22.87 -2.37
CA ILE A 228 -8.43 -21.53 -2.59
C ILE A 228 -7.72 -21.07 -1.31
N ARG A 229 -8.35 -21.23 -0.16
CA ARG A 229 -7.77 -20.85 1.13
C ARG A 229 -6.43 -21.54 1.38
N ARG A 230 -6.34 -22.86 1.14
CA ARG A 230 -5.08 -23.62 1.27
C ARG A 230 -4.02 -23.21 0.25
N ALA A 231 -4.44 -22.87 -0.98
CA ALA A 231 -3.50 -22.44 -2.02
C ALA A 231 -2.92 -21.04 -1.77
N THR A 232 -3.68 -20.18 -1.11
CA THR A 232 -3.29 -18.79 -0.82
C THR A 232 -2.68 -18.59 0.57
N GLU A 233 -2.77 -19.59 1.45
CA GLU A 233 -2.22 -19.50 2.80
C GLU A 233 -0.71 -19.25 2.79
N ARG A 234 -0.28 -18.23 3.54
CA ARG A 234 1.13 -17.87 3.66
C ARG A 234 1.85 -18.89 4.53
N LYS A 235 2.71 -19.69 3.92
CA LYS A 235 3.47 -20.74 4.60
C LYS A 235 4.67 -20.22 5.41
N LYS A 236 5.02 -18.96 5.24
CA LYS A 236 6.15 -18.32 5.93
C LYS A 236 5.80 -16.91 6.39
N THR A 237 6.11 -16.59 7.64
CA THR A 237 6.07 -15.22 8.15
C THR A 237 7.26 -14.41 7.62
N PRO A 238 7.23 -13.06 7.71
CA PRO A 238 8.36 -12.23 7.31
C PRO A 238 9.67 -12.69 7.93
N ARG A 239 10.75 -12.70 7.14
CA ARG A 239 12.07 -13.11 7.62
C ARG A 239 12.61 -12.20 8.71
N LEU A 240 12.33 -10.90 8.62
CA LEU A 240 12.69 -9.90 9.62
C LEU A 240 11.47 -9.59 10.49
N GLN A 241 11.60 -9.71 11.80
CA GLN A 241 10.59 -9.31 12.77
C GLN A 241 11.17 -8.30 13.75
N VAL A 242 10.47 -7.19 13.96
CA VAL A 242 10.86 -6.18 14.95
C VAL A 242 10.21 -6.56 16.27
N ILE A 243 11.03 -6.88 17.26
CA ILE A 243 10.56 -7.28 18.58
C ILE A 243 10.89 -6.15 19.56
N ARG A 244 9.88 -5.73 20.31
CA ARG A 244 10.09 -4.87 21.48
C ARG A 244 10.14 -5.77 22.72
N PRO A 245 11.31 -5.91 23.33
CA PRO A 245 11.40 -6.70 24.54
C PRO A 245 10.60 -6.01 25.66
N VAL A 246 9.77 -6.79 26.31
CA VAL A 246 9.00 -6.39 27.49
C VAL A 246 9.69 -7.01 28.70
N GLY A 247 10.10 -6.19 29.63
CA GLY A 247 10.61 -6.61 30.94
C GLY A 247 10.28 -5.54 31.95
N SER A 248 9.45 -5.86 32.91
CA SER A 248 9.14 -5.00 34.04
C SER A 248 9.92 -5.48 35.27
N GLY A 249 10.66 -4.59 35.90
CA GLY A 249 11.38 -4.86 37.15
C GLY A 249 12.89 -5.04 37.03
N PRO A 250 13.59 -5.29 38.12
CA PRO A 250 15.04 -5.43 38.18
C PRO A 250 15.62 -6.71 37.55
N ALA A 251 14.73 -7.57 36.96
CA ALA A 251 15.16 -8.81 36.36
C ALA A 251 15.98 -8.58 35.09
N PRO A 252 17.17 -9.23 34.93
CA PRO A 252 18.03 -9.08 33.78
C PRO A 252 17.47 -9.68 32.49
N HIS A 253 16.31 -10.32 32.57
CA HIS A 253 15.71 -11.04 31.44
C HIS A 253 14.72 -10.16 30.67
N LEU A 254 14.90 -10.10 29.35
CA LEU A 254 13.99 -9.45 28.42
C LEU A 254 13.21 -10.52 27.64
N TYR A 255 11.90 -10.33 27.50
CA TYR A 255 11.02 -11.25 26.79
C TYR A 255 10.53 -10.62 25.49
N GLY A 256 10.42 -11.41 24.44
CA GLY A 256 9.86 -10.97 23.16
C GLY A 256 9.19 -12.11 22.45
N THR A 257 8.23 -11.81 21.58
CA THR A 257 7.44 -12.81 20.84
C THR A 257 7.84 -12.81 19.37
N ILE A 258 8.07 -14.01 18.83
CA ILE A 258 8.30 -14.24 17.40
C ILE A 258 7.05 -14.92 16.83
N ALA A 259 6.47 -14.36 15.77
CA ALA A 259 5.37 -14.98 15.06
C ALA A 259 5.90 -16.05 14.09
N LEU A 260 5.25 -17.21 14.07
CA LEU A 260 5.55 -18.33 13.18
C LEU A 260 4.25 -18.81 12.53
N THR A 261 4.34 -19.31 11.30
CA THR A 261 3.24 -20.10 10.72
C THR A 261 3.28 -21.54 11.27
N PRO A 262 2.17 -22.28 11.22
CA PRO A 262 2.18 -23.72 11.58
C PRO A 262 3.22 -24.50 10.79
N HIS A 263 3.42 -24.20 9.53
CA HIS A 263 4.42 -24.84 8.69
C HIS A 263 5.85 -24.55 9.19
N GLU A 264 6.16 -23.29 9.54
CA GLU A 264 7.48 -22.93 10.08
C GLU A 264 7.74 -23.56 11.46
N ALA A 265 6.70 -23.69 12.27
CA ALA A 265 6.80 -24.37 13.56
C ALA A 265 7.09 -25.85 13.40
N LEU A 266 6.51 -26.52 12.39
CA LEU A 266 6.74 -27.94 12.10
C LEU A 266 8.12 -28.20 11.47
N THR A 267 8.53 -27.37 10.50
CA THR A 267 9.74 -27.61 9.71
C THR A 267 10.99 -26.94 10.27
N GLY A 268 10.82 -26.04 11.23
CA GLY A 268 11.87 -25.14 11.69
C GLY A 268 12.13 -24.01 10.70
N THR A 269 12.74 -22.94 11.18
CA THR A 269 13.04 -21.77 10.34
C THR A 269 14.15 -20.92 10.95
N ARG A 270 14.68 -19.98 10.18
CA ARG A 270 15.60 -18.95 10.67
C ARG A 270 14.99 -17.57 10.50
N LYS A 271 14.86 -16.81 11.58
CA LYS A 271 14.32 -15.46 11.59
C LYS A 271 15.38 -14.43 11.96
N LEU A 272 15.35 -13.30 11.30
CA LEU A 272 16.08 -12.12 11.73
C LEU A 272 15.19 -11.34 12.70
N VAL A 273 15.73 -11.03 13.87
CA VAL A 273 15.02 -10.30 14.91
C VAL A 273 15.74 -8.99 15.15
N SER A 274 15.06 -7.89 14.96
CA SER A 274 15.56 -6.56 15.31
C SER A 274 15.12 -6.20 16.72
N ILE A 275 16.07 -6.00 17.61
CA ILE A 275 15.84 -5.64 19.01
C ILE A 275 16.39 -4.22 19.24
N PRO A 276 15.55 -3.25 19.65
CA PRO A 276 16.03 -1.91 20.00
C PRO A 276 16.84 -1.96 21.30
N ARG A 277 18.03 -1.36 21.27
CA ARG A 277 18.91 -1.16 22.43
C ARG A 277 19.25 0.33 22.50
N GLY A 278 18.56 1.07 23.38
CA GLY A 278 18.68 2.52 23.41
C GLY A 278 18.35 3.15 22.06
N PHE A 279 19.24 3.95 21.51
CA PHE A 279 19.08 4.60 20.20
C PHE A 279 19.47 3.72 19.00
N HIS A 280 20.05 2.53 19.24
CA HIS A 280 20.50 1.63 18.18
C HIS A 280 19.61 0.38 18.09
N LYS A 281 19.49 -0.16 16.87
CA LYS A 281 18.82 -1.44 16.60
C LYS A 281 19.87 -2.48 16.27
N GLN A 282 19.83 -3.62 16.97
CA GLN A 282 20.69 -4.76 16.69
C GLN A 282 19.90 -5.90 16.06
N LEU A 283 20.47 -6.52 15.02
CA LEU A 283 19.90 -7.64 14.30
C LEU A 283 20.49 -8.95 14.82
N TYR A 284 19.61 -9.88 15.18
CA TYR A 284 19.97 -11.22 15.62
C TYR A 284 19.34 -12.27 14.73
N SER A 285 20.12 -13.27 14.37
CA SER A 285 19.61 -14.45 13.67
C SER A 285 19.14 -15.49 14.68
N VAL A 286 17.85 -15.76 14.73
CA VAL A 286 17.24 -16.73 15.63
C VAL A 286 16.89 -17.99 14.84
N VAL A 287 17.48 -19.10 15.25
CA VAL A 287 17.14 -20.42 14.72
C VAL A 287 15.99 -20.97 15.54
N VAL A 288 14.89 -21.24 14.88
CA VAL A 288 13.70 -21.87 15.46
C VAL A 288 13.74 -23.36 15.13
N PRO A 289 13.82 -24.25 16.12
CA PRO A 289 13.86 -25.68 15.87
C PRO A 289 12.54 -26.21 15.31
N ALA A 290 12.60 -27.28 14.54
CA ALA A 290 11.43 -27.99 14.07
C ALA A 290 10.63 -28.58 15.24
N GLY A 291 9.30 -28.56 15.13
CA GLY A 291 8.40 -29.11 16.14
C GLY A 291 8.17 -28.20 17.36
N ILE A 292 8.55 -26.93 17.29
CA ILE A 292 8.27 -25.97 18.40
C ILE A 292 6.76 -25.79 18.58
N LYS A 293 6.31 -25.90 19.83
CA LYS A 293 4.89 -25.68 20.19
C LYS A 293 4.61 -24.21 20.45
N GLU A 294 3.33 -23.82 20.37
CA GLU A 294 2.87 -22.49 20.77
C GLU A 294 3.29 -22.18 22.21
N GLY A 295 3.80 -20.96 22.43
CA GLY A 295 4.35 -20.56 23.74
C GLY A 295 5.75 -21.12 24.05
N GLY A 296 6.35 -21.90 23.14
CA GLY A 296 7.71 -22.42 23.28
C GLY A 296 8.72 -21.28 23.46
N LYS A 297 9.68 -21.44 24.39
CA LYS A 297 10.65 -20.39 24.75
C LYS A 297 12.01 -20.70 24.15
N LEU A 298 12.58 -19.73 23.44
CA LEU A 298 13.97 -19.76 22.95
C LEU A 298 14.81 -18.77 23.73
N ARG A 299 15.95 -19.23 24.26
CA ARG A 299 16.86 -18.38 25.05
C ARG A 299 17.97 -17.85 24.16
N LEU A 300 18.07 -16.55 24.02
CA LEU A 300 19.20 -15.86 23.41
C LEU A 300 20.15 -15.40 24.52
N LYS A 301 21.26 -16.11 24.68
CA LYS A 301 22.25 -15.80 25.72
C LYS A 301 22.99 -14.48 25.41
N GLY A 302 23.33 -13.72 26.46
CA GLY A 302 24.14 -12.48 26.33
C GLY A 302 23.38 -11.23 25.87
N LEU A 303 22.05 -11.30 25.70
CA LEU A 303 21.24 -10.17 25.20
C LEU A 303 20.39 -9.48 26.27
N GLY A 304 20.47 -9.93 27.54
CA GLY A 304 19.82 -9.31 28.68
C GLY A 304 20.46 -7.98 29.09
N ARG A 305 19.89 -7.32 30.09
CA ARG A 305 20.53 -6.16 30.74
C ARG A 305 21.79 -6.60 31.45
N ARG A 306 22.87 -5.82 31.36
CA ARG A 306 24.01 -5.98 32.26
C ARG A 306 23.52 -5.61 33.65
N VAL A 307 23.64 -6.51 34.60
CA VAL A 307 23.51 -6.21 36.03
C VAL A 307 24.93 -5.78 36.44
N GLU A 308 25.05 -4.53 36.83
CA GLU A 308 26.27 -4.01 37.50
C GLU A 308 26.33 -4.56 38.91
#